data_d70860b484d927295e521db574c1573f
#
_entry.id   d70860b484d927295e521db574c1573f
#
_cell.length_a   1.000
_cell.length_b   1.000
_cell.length_c   1.000
_cell.angle_alpha   90.00
_cell.angle_beta   90.00
_cell.angle_gamma   90.00
#
_symmetry.space_group_name_H-M   'P 1'
#
loop_
_entity.id
_entity.type
_entity.pdbx_description
1 polymer ?
#
loop_
_entity_poly.entity_id
_entity_poly.type
_entity_poly.pdbx_seq_one_letter_code
_entity_poly.pdbx_strand_id
1 'polypeptide(L)'
;METTRQKKVSKLLQKDIAEILQKRIKKEGNYGILLSVTKVSVTVDFSVAKIYLSIFPSEMSTQILAEVSKISSRIRHEVAQKAKKQLRKVPELIFFLDDSLDYIEKIESSLKGLDNPLKK
;
A
#
# COMPACT_ATOMS: atom_id res chain seq x y z
N MET A 1 7.88 -12.46 13.08
CA MET A 1 8.84 -11.40 12.83
C MET A 1 9.47 -11.50 11.48
N GLU A 2 9.69 -10.36 10.85
CA GLU A 2 10.33 -10.37 9.55
C GLU A 2 11.84 -10.48 9.69
N THR A 3 12.44 -11.25 8.81
CA THR A 3 13.90 -11.34 8.75
C THR A 3 14.45 -10.08 8.09
N THR A 4 15.76 -9.89 8.19
CA THR A 4 16.42 -8.75 7.52
C THR A 4 16.17 -8.77 6.02
N ARG A 5 16.20 -9.95 5.42
CA ARG A 5 15.95 -10.11 3.99
C ARG A 5 14.52 -9.72 3.62
N GLN A 6 13.53 -10.14 4.44
CA GLN A 6 12.15 -9.76 4.22
C GLN A 6 11.98 -8.25 4.29
N LYS A 7 12.63 -7.60 5.25
CA LYS A 7 12.56 -6.14 5.38
C LYS A 7 13.15 -5.43 4.17
N LYS A 8 14.26 -5.91 3.66
CA LYS A 8 14.89 -5.31 2.49
C LYS A 8 14.00 -5.45 1.25
N VAL A 9 13.42 -6.63 1.06
CA VAL A 9 12.52 -6.88 -0.06
C VAL A 9 11.27 -6.02 0.09
N SER A 10 10.73 -5.91 1.30
CA SER A 10 9.54 -5.09 1.55
C SER A 10 9.79 -3.63 1.20
N LYS A 11 10.93 -3.08 1.57
CA LYS A 11 11.27 -1.70 1.25
C LYS A 11 11.43 -1.48 -0.24
N LEU A 12 12.07 -2.41 -0.91
CA LEU A 12 12.26 -2.34 -2.35
C LEU A 12 10.91 -2.34 -3.06
N LEU A 13 10.04 -3.27 -2.67
CA LEU A 13 8.71 -3.38 -3.26
C LEU A 13 7.89 -2.13 -2.97
N GLN A 14 7.98 -1.60 -1.75
CA GLN A 14 7.26 -0.40 -1.39
C GLN A 14 7.61 0.76 -2.31
N LYS A 15 8.88 0.96 -2.54
CA LYS A 15 9.34 2.03 -3.40
C LYS A 15 8.90 1.83 -4.85
N ASP A 16 9.15 0.64 -5.38
CA ASP A 16 8.85 0.36 -6.78
C ASP A 16 7.36 0.41 -7.08
N ILE A 17 6.56 -0.17 -6.20
CA ILE A 17 5.11 -0.18 -6.39
C ILE A 17 4.54 1.23 -6.27
N ALA A 18 5.03 2.01 -5.32
CA ALA A 18 4.57 3.39 -5.17
C ALA A 18 4.82 4.19 -6.45
N GLU A 19 6.00 4.04 -7.04
CA GLU A 19 6.33 4.74 -8.27
C GLU A 19 5.41 4.30 -9.42
N ILE A 20 5.21 3.00 -9.55
CA ILE A 20 4.37 2.45 -10.61
C ILE A 20 2.93 2.97 -10.50
N LEU A 21 2.38 2.92 -9.29
CA LEU A 21 0.99 3.34 -9.08
C LEU A 21 0.82 4.84 -9.27
N GLN A 22 1.75 5.64 -8.82
CA GLN A 22 1.68 7.08 -9.02
C GLN A 22 1.74 7.47 -10.48
N LYS A 23 2.59 6.80 -11.24
CA LYS A 23 2.67 7.05 -12.67
C LYS A 23 1.38 6.70 -13.37
N ARG A 24 0.75 5.59 -13.00
CA ARG A 24 -0.52 5.19 -13.59
C ARG A 24 -1.63 6.18 -13.29
N ILE A 25 -1.69 6.66 -12.06
CA ILE A 25 -2.69 7.62 -11.66
C ILE A 25 -2.56 8.91 -12.46
N LYS A 26 -1.35 9.41 -12.62
CA LYS A 26 -1.09 10.61 -13.39
C LYS A 26 -1.40 10.41 -14.86
N LYS A 27 -1.03 9.27 -15.40
CA LYS A 27 -1.27 8.95 -16.79
C LYS A 27 -2.75 8.91 -17.13
N GLU A 28 -3.56 8.47 -16.16
CA GLU A 28 -5.01 8.41 -16.35
C GLU A 28 -5.72 9.73 -16.05
N GLY A 29 -4.95 10.75 -15.70
CA GLY A 29 -5.53 12.06 -15.45
C GLY A 29 -6.13 12.26 -14.08
N ASN A 30 -5.85 11.35 -13.15
CA ASN A 30 -6.42 11.41 -11.80
C ASN A 30 -5.53 12.24 -10.88
N TYR A 31 -5.33 13.50 -11.22
CA TYR A 31 -4.40 14.35 -10.48
C TYR A 31 -4.86 14.72 -9.07
N GLY A 32 -6.15 14.60 -8.80
CA GLY A 32 -6.67 14.91 -7.47
C GLY A 32 -6.55 13.75 -6.48
N ILE A 33 -6.00 12.63 -6.92
CA ILE A 33 -5.88 11.44 -6.08
C ILE A 33 -4.46 11.30 -5.57
N LEU A 34 -4.33 11.16 -4.25
CA LEU A 34 -3.05 10.90 -3.63
C LEU A 34 -3.04 9.45 -3.16
N LEU A 35 -2.13 8.66 -3.71
CA LEU A 35 -2.00 7.27 -3.36
C LEU A 35 -0.61 7.01 -2.80
N SER A 36 -0.53 6.36 -1.65
CA SER A 36 0.74 6.03 -1.01
C SER A 36 0.76 4.56 -0.64
N VAL A 37 1.92 3.95 -0.74
CA VAL A 37 2.12 2.60 -0.22
C VAL A 37 2.66 2.77 1.19
N THR A 38 1.84 2.47 2.19
CA THR A 38 2.21 2.72 3.57
C THR A 38 2.99 1.57 4.19
N LYS A 39 2.75 0.36 3.71
CA LYS A 39 3.43 -0.80 4.26
C LYS A 39 3.43 -1.94 3.25
N VAL A 40 4.48 -2.73 3.27
CA VAL A 40 4.56 -3.97 2.50
C VAL A 40 5.01 -5.06 3.45
N SER A 41 4.30 -6.17 3.46
CA SER A 41 4.63 -7.32 4.29
C SER A 41 4.79 -8.54 3.39
N VAL A 42 5.97 -9.13 3.39
CA VAL A 42 6.28 -10.27 2.53
C VAL A 42 6.32 -11.54 3.39
N THR A 43 5.77 -12.62 2.86
CA THR A 43 5.78 -13.90 3.58
C THR A 43 7.20 -14.46 3.63
N VAL A 44 7.42 -15.39 4.56
CA VAL A 44 8.75 -15.97 4.78
C VAL A 44 9.31 -16.62 3.53
N ASP A 45 8.47 -17.27 2.75
CA ASP A 45 8.88 -17.94 1.52
C ASP A 45 8.85 -17.03 0.30
N PHE A 46 8.57 -15.74 0.50
CA PHE A 46 8.51 -14.75 -0.57
C PHE A 46 7.48 -15.06 -1.66
N SER A 47 6.45 -15.81 -1.30
CA SER A 47 5.41 -16.15 -2.29
C SER A 47 4.32 -15.09 -2.39
N VAL A 48 4.06 -14.36 -1.31
CA VAL A 48 3.00 -13.35 -1.28
C VAL A 48 3.52 -12.07 -0.62
N ALA A 49 3.14 -10.93 -1.19
CA ALA A 49 3.43 -9.64 -0.60
C ALA A 49 2.10 -8.93 -0.37
N LYS A 50 1.85 -8.52 0.85
CA LYS A 50 0.66 -7.75 1.21
C LYS A 50 1.02 -6.28 1.11
N ILE A 51 0.30 -5.57 0.26
CA ILE A 51 0.58 -4.17 -0.04
C ILE A 51 -0.52 -3.32 0.55
N TYR A 52 -0.18 -2.46 1.49
CA TYR A 52 -1.16 -1.58 2.14
C TYR A 52 -1.10 -0.21 1.52
N LEU A 53 -2.24 0.27 1.08
CA LEU A 53 -2.36 1.53 0.37
C LEU A 53 -3.17 2.53 1.16
N SER A 54 -2.72 3.78 1.15
CA SER A 54 -3.48 4.90 1.67
C SER A 54 -3.90 5.73 0.47
N ILE A 55 -5.20 5.96 0.32
CA ILE A 55 -5.74 6.68 -0.83
C ILE A 55 -6.57 7.86 -0.36
N PHE A 56 -6.29 9.03 -0.91
CA PHE A 56 -7.02 10.23 -0.59
C PHE A 56 -7.54 10.86 -1.90
N PRO A 57 -8.78 11.29 -1.95
CA PRO A 57 -9.77 11.28 -0.86
C PRO A 57 -10.30 9.88 -0.57
N SER A 58 -10.66 9.66 0.68
CA SER A 58 -11.04 8.32 1.14
C SER A 58 -12.30 7.77 0.48
N GLU A 59 -13.16 8.64 0.00
CA GLU A 59 -14.38 8.21 -0.69
C GLU A 59 -14.09 7.51 -2.02
N MET A 60 -12.89 7.70 -2.56
CA MET A 60 -12.48 7.03 -3.79
C MET A 60 -11.66 5.78 -3.52
N SER A 61 -11.35 5.52 -2.25
CA SER A 61 -10.42 4.45 -1.92
C SER A 61 -10.87 3.07 -2.35
N THR A 62 -12.13 2.73 -2.14
CA THR A 62 -12.64 1.42 -2.52
C THR A 62 -12.57 1.21 -4.02
N GLN A 63 -12.95 2.22 -4.78
CA GLN A 63 -12.92 2.15 -6.23
C GLN A 63 -11.50 2.01 -6.76
N ILE A 64 -10.60 2.82 -6.23
CA ILE A 64 -9.19 2.78 -6.65
C ILE A 64 -8.57 1.43 -6.28
N LEU A 65 -8.88 0.93 -5.08
CA LEU A 65 -8.36 -0.38 -4.65
C LEU A 65 -8.83 -1.49 -5.61
N ALA A 66 -10.09 -1.44 -6.01
CA ALA A 66 -10.63 -2.44 -6.93
C ALA A 66 -9.90 -2.38 -8.28
N GLU A 67 -9.64 -1.18 -8.78
CA GLU A 67 -8.94 -1.02 -10.05
C GLU A 67 -7.50 -1.53 -9.96
N VAL A 68 -6.80 -1.20 -8.87
CA VAL A 68 -5.44 -1.65 -8.66
C VAL A 68 -5.40 -3.18 -8.55
N SER A 69 -6.36 -3.76 -7.85
CA SER A 69 -6.42 -5.21 -7.71
C SER A 69 -6.63 -5.91 -9.04
N LYS A 70 -7.42 -5.31 -9.93
CA LYS A 70 -7.66 -5.90 -11.25
C LYS A 70 -6.39 -5.95 -12.09
N ILE A 71 -5.50 -5.01 -11.91
CA ILE A 71 -4.27 -4.96 -12.70
C ILE A 71 -3.05 -5.45 -11.91
N SER A 72 -3.28 -6.17 -10.82
CA SER A 72 -2.18 -6.61 -9.97
C SER A 72 -1.12 -7.42 -10.73
N SER A 73 -1.52 -8.26 -11.67
CA SER A 73 -0.55 -9.02 -12.45
C SER A 73 0.30 -8.14 -13.35
N ARG A 74 -0.26 -7.05 -13.87
CA ARG A 74 0.50 -6.09 -14.65
C ARG A 74 1.49 -5.34 -13.77
N ILE A 75 1.05 -4.96 -12.57
CA ILE A 75 1.92 -4.28 -11.63
C ILE A 75 3.06 -5.20 -11.24
N ARG A 76 2.75 -6.47 -11.00
CA ARG A 76 3.76 -7.47 -10.69
C ARG A 76 4.79 -7.58 -11.80
N HIS A 77 4.32 -7.58 -13.04
CA HIS A 77 5.20 -7.65 -14.20
C HIS A 77 6.13 -6.43 -14.25
N GLU A 78 5.59 -5.23 -14.02
CA GLU A 78 6.40 -4.01 -14.01
C GLU A 78 7.41 -4.02 -12.88
N VAL A 79 7.01 -4.54 -11.70
CA VAL A 79 7.93 -4.68 -10.58
C VAL A 79 9.06 -5.63 -10.95
N ALA A 80 8.72 -6.73 -11.64
CA ALA A 80 9.72 -7.70 -12.06
C ALA A 80 10.75 -7.05 -12.98
N GLN A 81 10.31 -6.18 -13.88
CA GLN A 81 11.23 -5.49 -14.77
C GLN A 81 12.14 -4.53 -13.99
N LYS A 82 11.60 -3.82 -13.03
CA LYS A 82 12.39 -2.87 -12.23
C LYS A 82 13.36 -3.57 -11.29
N ALA A 83 12.92 -4.66 -10.67
CA ALA A 83 13.69 -5.34 -9.64
C ALA A 83 14.45 -6.55 -10.16
N LYS A 84 14.55 -6.69 -11.46
CA LYS A 84 15.14 -7.83 -12.11
C LYS A 84 16.48 -8.29 -11.55
N LYS A 85 17.33 -7.34 -11.21
CA LYS A 85 18.66 -7.65 -10.70
C LYS A 85 18.67 -7.98 -9.21
N GLN A 86 17.61 -7.61 -8.50
CA GLN A 86 17.56 -7.75 -7.05
C GLN A 86 16.65 -8.86 -6.58
N LEU A 87 15.66 -9.22 -7.39
CA LEU A 87 14.72 -10.27 -7.05
C LEU A 87 14.67 -11.30 -8.16
N ARG A 88 14.84 -12.55 -7.79
CA ARG A 88 14.71 -13.63 -8.74
C ARG A 88 13.25 -13.91 -9.05
N LYS A 89 12.42 -13.74 -8.05
CA LYS A 89 10.99 -14.02 -8.17
C LYS A 89 10.24 -12.91 -7.46
N VAL A 90 9.25 -12.36 -8.13
CA VAL A 90 8.40 -11.35 -7.52
C VAL A 90 7.21 -12.04 -6.87
N PRO A 91 6.91 -11.74 -5.60
CA PRO A 91 5.76 -12.35 -4.93
C PRO A 91 4.46 -11.96 -5.59
N GLU A 92 3.43 -12.73 -5.33
CA GLU A 92 2.09 -12.35 -5.73
C GLU A 92 1.69 -11.13 -4.91
N LEU A 93 1.16 -10.11 -5.56
CA LEU A 93 0.79 -8.87 -4.88
C LEU A 93 -0.67 -8.88 -4.51
N ILE A 94 -0.96 -8.63 -3.23
CA ILE A 94 -2.33 -8.52 -2.74
C ILE A 94 -2.46 -7.15 -2.10
N PHE A 95 -3.43 -6.37 -2.54
CA PHE A 95 -3.59 -4.99 -2.11
C PHE A 95 -4.68 -4.83 -1.06
N PHE A 96 -4.40 -4.05 -0.04
CA PHE A 96 -5.33 -3.75 1.03
C PHE A 96 -5.35 -2.25 1.27
N LEU A 97 -6.45 -1.75 1.81
CA LEU A 97 -6.50 -0.37 2.25
C LEU A 97 -5.89 -0.29 3.64
N ASP A 98 -5.00 0.67 3.82
CA ASP A 98 -4.48 0.96 5.13
C ASP A 98 -5.29 2.12 5.68
N ASP A 99 -6.18 1.81 6.60
CA ASP A 99 -7.04 2.82 7.20
C ASP A 99 -6.53 3.28 8.56
N SER A 100 -5.25 3.08 8.82
CA SER A 100 -4.65 3.51 10.08
C SER A 100 -4.91 4.97 10.40
N LEU A 101 -4.81 5.84 9.38
CA LEU A 101 -5.05 7.26 9.58
C LEU A 101 -6.50 7.53 9.97
N ASP A 102 -7.43 6.86 9.30
CA ASP A 102 -8.84 7.00 9.63
C ASP A 102 -9.11 6.52 11.03
N TYR A 103 -8.47 5.44 11.41
CA TYR A 103 -8.63 4.91 12.75
C TYR A 103 -8.12 5.89 13.80
N ILE A 104 -6.99 6.52 13.55
CA ILE A 104 -6.43 7.52 14.45
C ILE A 104 -7.36 8.71 14.55
N GLU A 105 -7.89 9.19 13.44
CA GLU A 105 -8.86 10.29 13.45
C GLU A 105 -10.08 9.95 14.27
N LYS A 106 -10.61 8.76 14.11
CA LYS A 106 -11.79 8.32 14.87
C LYS A 106 -11.50 8.28 16.36
N ILE A 107 -10.33 7.79 16.73
CA ILE A 107 -9.94 7.76 18.12
C ILE A 107 -9.86 9.16 18.70
N GLU A 108 -9.22 10.07 18.00
CA GLU A 108 -9.10 11.44 18.45
C GLU A 108 -10.46 12.10 18.59
N SER A 109 -11.32 11.92 17.62
CA SER A 109 -12.67 12.46 17.67
C SER A 109 -13.45 11.90 18.85
N SER A 110 -13.32 10.61 19.08
CA SER A 110 -14.00 9.97 20.19
C SER A 110 -13.52 10.50 21.52
N LEU A 111 -12.23 10.69 21.67
CA LEU A 111 -11.66 11.21 22.89
C LEU A 111 -12.12 12.62 23.16
N LYS A 112 -12.15 13.44 22.13
CA LYS A 112 -12.62 14.81 22.28
C LYS A 112 -14.09 14.86 22.59
N GLY A 113 -14.86 14.00 21.93
CA GLY A 113 -16.30 13.98 22.13
C GLY A 113 -16.69 13.42 23.47
N LEU A 114 -15.89 12.54 24.01
CA LEU A 114 -16.23 11.91 25.27
C LEU A 114 -15.74 12.70 26.44
N ASP A 115 -14.94 13.64 26.23
CA ASP A 115 -14.44 14.41 27.30
C ASP A 115 -13.79 13.49 28.20
N ASN A 116 -13.12 12.62 27.72
CA ASN A 116 -13.03 11.57 28.26
C ASN A 116 -12.01 11.20 29.06
N PRO A 117 -12.33 10.49 29.81
CA PRO A 117 -11.51 9.91 30.74
C PRO A 117 -10.33 9.25 30.19
N LEU A 118 -10.45 8.86 29.03
CA LEU A 118 -9.37 8.21 28.49
C LEU A 118 -8.36 9.10 28.04
N LYS A 119 -8.76 10.20 27.88
CA LYS A 119 -8.07 11.04 27.35
C LYS A 119 -7.40 11.73 27.96
N LYS A 120 -7.54 11.54 28.20
CA LYS A 120 -7.02 12.01 28.50
C LYS A 120 -7.22 12.77 28.77
#